data_4d6c84c53965bd0420e8d02de5214981
#
_entry.id   4d6c84c53965bd0420e8d02de5214981
#
_cell.length_a   1.000
_cell.length_b   1.000
_cell.length_c   1.000
_cell.angle_alpha   90.00
_cell.angle_beta   90.00
_cell.angle_gamma   90.00
#
_symmetry.space_group_name_H-M   'P 1'
#
loop_
_entity.id
_entity.type
_entity.pdbx_description
1 polymer ?
#
loop_
_entity_poly.entity_id
_entity_poly.type
_entity_poly.pdbx_seq_one_letter_code
_entity_poly.pdbx_strand_id
1 'polypeptide(L)'
;MKKFIYLMAMVCTLGFFTACSSDDDNDEKGFVRNEKIEGTWNLQEVTKQDLDNGSEWYDGSAKFTWDCPEGTVLKIDMGLGYEMPMDINTVIYPLMNNLANSYLPKVLKDITFTKDGKINATYAEASDDENAVPEWKTAVGYASYTVANENLILVTIDANKATEDIDDAAEKAQLKAMLEQYKQIPVNIRWNGSKPYFFVDKAFVQPLIANLVVMIEKVPTTDMDEEDLNQFKMLKSILNQLPAIMEKTTKFEAGLELMK
;
A
#
# COMPACT_ATOMS: atom_id res chain seq x y z
N MET A 1 3.30 -14.39 -11.88
CA MET A 1 2.13 -13.83 -11.21
C MET A 1 2.31 -13.54 -9.73
N LYS A 2 3.09 -14.32 -8.94
CA LYS A 2 3.43 -13.95 -7.56
C LYS A 2 3.88 -12.48 -7.47
N LYS A 3 4.72 -12.01 -8.41
CA LYS A 3 5.16 -10.61 -8.49
C LYS A 3 4.01 -9.60 -8.72
N PHE A 4 2.96 -9.95 -9.46
CA PHE A 4 1.81 -9.09 -9.71
C PHE A 4 0.88 -9.01 -8.48
N ILE A 5 0.70 -10.12 -7.76
CA ILE A 5 -0.03 -10.14 -6.47
C ILE A 5 0.76 -9.36 -5.43
N TYR A 6 2.11 -9.48 -5.42
CA TYR A 6 2.98 -8.64 -4.61
C TYR A 6 2.90 -7.16 -5.03
N LEU A 7 2.80 -6.88 -6.32
CA LEU A 7 2.60 -5.52 -6.82
C LEU A 7 1.27 -4.94 -6.35
N MET A 8 0.20 -5.72 -6.35
CA MET A 8 -1.11 -5.30 -5.84
C MET A 8 -1.14 -5.18 -4.32
N ALA A 9 -0.53 -6.12 -3.59
CA ALA A 9 -0.32 -5.98 -2.15
C ALA A 9 0.60 -4.78 -1.86
N MET A 10 1.63 -4.57 -2.67
CA MET A 10 2.44 -3.37 -2.68
C MET A 10 1.61 -2.11 -2.96
N VAL A 11 0.77 -2.03 -3.93
CA VAL A 11 -0.07 -0.84 -4.18
C VAL A 11 -1.01 -0.58 -3.01
N CYS A 12 -1.54 -1.61 -2.37
CA CYS A 12 -2.38 -1.45 -1.17
C CYS A 12 -1.57 -1.09 0.09
N THR A 13 -0.31 -1.54 0.20
CA THR A 13 0.62 -1.20 1.28
C THR A 13 1.62 -0.10 0.90
N LEU A 14 1.86 0.10 -0.39
CA LEU A 14 2.91 0.91 -1.01
C LEU A 14 2.47 2.31 -1.41
N GLY A 15 1.40 2.81 -0.95
CA GLY A 15 1.31 4.25 -0.80
C GLY A 15 2.55 4.82 -0.07
N PHE A 16 3.44 3.92 0.43
CA PHE A 16 4.58 4.28 1.27
C PHE A 16 5.98 3.83 0.77
N PHE A 17 6.13 2.87 -0.18
CA PHE A 17 7.42 2.17 -0.31
C PHE A 17 8.05 2.06 -1.69
N THR A 18 7.54 2.60 -2.75
CA THR A 18 8.27 2.57 -4.01
C THR A 18 8.89 3.91 -4.34
N ALA A 19 10.12 3.87 -4.60
CA ALA A 19 11.10 4.90 -4.57
C ALA A 19 11.60 5.31 -5.94
N CYS A 20 12.11 6.46 -6.21
CA CYS A 20 13.39 6.88 -6.64
C CYS A 20 13.61 8.06 -7.55
N SER A 21 14.82 8.45 -7.60
CA SER A 21 15.46 9.67 -8.04
C SER A 21 15.35 9.99 -9.54
N SER A 22 15.35 11.29 -9.85
CA SER A 22 16.04 11.85 -11.01
C SER A 22 16.87 13.03 -10.54
N ASP A 23 18.14 13.03 -10.89
CA ASP A 23 18.95 14.25 -10.92
C ASP A 23 18.36 15.18 -11.97
N ASP A 24 17.74 16.23 -11.53
CA ASP A 24 17.58 17.46 -12.29
C ASP A 24 17.86 18.62 -11.34
N ASP A 25 19.04 19.18 -11.54
CA ASP A 25 19.42 20.50 -11.04
C ASP A 25 18.38 21.50 -11.53
N ASN A 26 17.44 21.90 -10.67
CA ASN A 26 16.78 23.19 -10.85
C ASN A 26 16.19 23.73 -9.54
N ASP A 27 16.74 24.87 -9.20
CA ASP A 27 16.24 25.93 -8.32
C ASP A 27 16.06 25.58 -6.84
N GLU A 28 16.97 26.17 -6.06
CA GLU A 28 16.88 26.53 -4.65
C GLU A 28 15.63 27.39 -4.32
N LYS A 29 14.44 26.83 -4.56
CA LYS A 29 13.29 27.16 -3.73
C LYS A 29 13.46 26.35 -2.47
N GLY A 30 13.87 27.01 -1.39
CA GLY A 30 14.24 26.38 -0.14
C GLY A 30 13.22 25.31 0.24
N PHE A 31 13.68 24.05 0.37
CA PHE A 31 12.88 22.93 0.83
C PHE A 31 12.21 23.32 2.17
N VAL A 32 10.87 23.33 2.18
CA VAL A 32 10.10 23.59 3.40
C VAL A 32 10.19 22.36 4.29
N ARG A 33 10.85 22.52 5.43
CA ARG A 33 11.06 21.43 6.39
C ARG A 33 9.84 21.25 7.30
N ASN A 34 9.58 20.01 7.69
CA ASN A 34 8.70 19.68 8.79
C ASN A 34 9.51 18.90 9.84
N GLU A 35 10.17 19.64 10.74
CA GLU A 35 11.03 19.07 11.79
C GLU A 35 10.33 18.06 12.67
N LYS A 36 9.00 18.11 12.74
CA LYS A 36 8.19 17.20 13.55
C LYS A 36 8.20 15.77 13.02
N ILE A 37 8.24 15.60 11.67
CA ILE A 37 8.29 14.27 11.06
C ILE A 37 9.72 13.77 10.82
N GLU A 38 10.73 14.66 10.84
CA GLU A 38 12.11 14.28 10.58
C GLU A 38 12.63 13.25 11.58
N GLY A 39 13.43 12.30 11.08
CA GLY A 39 14.02 11.21 11.83
C GLY A 39 13.45 9.85 11.49
N THR A 40 13.89 8.84 12.22
CA THR A 40 13.47 7.45 12.03
C THR A 40 12.22 7.15 12.85
N TRP A 41 11.26 6.51 12.20
CA TRP A 41 9.99 6.08 12.75
C TRP A 41 9.85 4.57 12.61
N ASN A 42 9.62 3.88 13.71
CA ASN A 42 9.49 2.45 13.77
C ASN A 42 8.01 2.03 13.65
N LEU A 43 7.79 0.79 13.22
CA LEU A 43 6.48 0.16 13.37
C LEU A 43 6.17 0.01 14.87
N GLN A 44 4.88 0.06 15.20
CA GLN A 44 4.40 -0.31 16.52
C GLN A 44 4.54 -1.83 16.70
N GLU A 45 4.80 -2.24 17.93
CA GLU A 45 4.76 -3.66 18.28
C GLU A 45 3.37 -4.24 17.97
N VAL A 46 3.38 -5.38 17.29
CA VAL A 46 2.14 -6.07 16.94
C VAL A 46 1.62 -6.81 18.16
N THR A 47 0.37 -6.53 18.51
CA THR A 47 -0.36 -7.33 19.51
C THR A 47 -1.12 -8.42 18.81
N LYS A 48 -0.99 -9.65 19.31
CA LYS A 48 -1.70 -10.83 18.83
C LYS A 48 -2.76 -11.21 19.87
N GLN A 49 -3.96 -11.45 19.40
CA GLN A 49 -5.07 -11.95 20.20
C GLN A 49 -5.62 -13.22 19.56
N ASP A 50 -5.63 -14.33 20.31
CA ASP A 50 -6.30 -15.55 19.89
C ASP A 50 -7.81 -15.41 20.11
N LEU A 51 -8.58 -15.74 19.09
CA LEU A 51 -10.04 -15.69 19.13
C LEU A 51 -10.62 -17.08 19.49
N ASP A 52 -11.83 -17.11 20.07
CA ASP A 52 -12.50 -18.33 20.50
C ASP A 52 -12.73 -19.36 19.37
N ASN A 53 -12.74 -18.91 18.12
CA ASN A 53 -12.87 -19.77 16.95
C ASN A 53 -11.53 -20.36 16.44
N GLY A 54 -10.43 -20.14 17.16
CA GLY A 54 -9.09 -20.59 16.80
C GLY A 54 -8.38 -19.75 15.75
N SER A 55 -8.95 -18.61 15.31
CA SER A 55 -8.27 -17.64 14.47
C SER A 55 -7.47 -16.64 15.30
N GLU A 56 -6.51 -16.00 14.67
CA GLU A 56 -5.64 -15.00 15.28
C GLU A 56 -6.00 -13.61 14.78
N TRP A 57 -5.99 -12.64 15.67
CA TRP A 57 -6.18 -11.23 15.35
C TRP A 57 -4.92 -10.45 15.64
N TYR A 58 -4.51 -9.61 14.69
CA TYR A 58 -3.30 -8.80 14.78
C TYR A 58 -3.67 -7.32 14.74
N ASP A 59 -3.13 -6.53 15.68
CA ASP A 59 -3.19 -5.06 15.67
C ASP A 59 -1.79 -4.49 15.80
N GLY A 60 -1.48 -3.44 15.04
CA GLY A 60 -0.16 -2.83 14.96
C GLY A 60 -0.18 -1.50 14.22
N SER A 61 0.84 -1.24 13.43
CA SER A 61 1.01 0.03 12.70
C SER A 61 0.04 0.24 11.54
N ALA A 62 -0.36 -0.81 10.85
CA ALA A 62 -1.30 -0.66 9.74
C ALA A 62 -2.68 -0.29 10.26
N LYS A 63 -3.22 0.82 9.77
CA LYS A 63 -4.54 1.33 10.15
C LYS A 63 -5.34 1.64 8.89
N PHE A 64 -6.54 1.07 8.86
CA PHE A 64 -7.53 1.36 7.83
C PHE A 64 -8.77 1.97 8.46
N THR A 65 -9.47 2.76 7.70
CA THR A 65 -10.86 3.18 7.96
C THR A 65 -11.60 3.04 6.65
N TRP A 66 -12.70 2.34 6.65
CA TRP A 66 -13.53 2.16 5.46
C TRP A 66 -15.00 2.19 5.86
N ASP A 67 -15.59 3.37 5.77
CA ASP A 67 -16.98 3.61 6.17
C ASP A 67 -17.87 3.60 4.93
N CYS A 68 -18.74 2.61 4.83
CA CYS A 68 -19.75 2.47 3.80
C CYS A 68 -21.16 2.47 4.40
N PRO A 69 -22.21 2.81 3.62
CA PRO A 69 -23.59 2.56 4.03
C PRO A 69 -23.78 1.11 4.45
N GLU A 70 -24.64 0.89 5.45
CA GLU A 70 -24.98 -0.46 5.92
C GLU A 70 -25.46 -1.36 4.76
N GLY A 71 -25.00 -2.61 4.76
CA GLY A 71 -25.31 -3.58 3.71
C GLY A 71 -24.50 -3.40 2.40
N THR A 72 -23.46 -2.54 2.41
CA THR A 72 -22.52 -2.49 1.28
C THR A 72 -21.64 -3.75 1.31
N VAL A 73 -21.75 -4.58 0.27
CA VAL A 73 -21.04 -5.86 0.17
C VAL A 73 -20.09 -5.89 -1.01
N LEU A 74 -18.98 -6.60 -0.81
CA LEU A 74 -18.07 -7.08 -1.84
C LEU A 74 -18.39 -8.55 -2.09
N LYS A 75 -18.63 -8.93 -3.34
CA LYS A 75 -18.90 -10.31 -3.72
C LYS A 75 -17.60 -10.98 -4.15
N ILE A 76 -17.22 -12.06 -3.48
CA ILE A 76 -16.01 -12.81 -3.76
C ILE A 76 -16.38 -14.19 -4.31
N ASP A 77 -15.90 -14.49 -5.52
CA ASP A 77 -15.94 -15.84 -6.08
C ASP A 77 -14.81 -16.68 -5.46
N MET A 78 -15.20 -17.64 -4.64
CA MET A 78 -14.28 -18.57 -3.99
C MET A 78 -13.91 -19.78 -4.84
N GLY A 79 -14.26 -19.78 -6.12
CA GLY A 79 -14.05 -20.92 -7.03
C GLY A 79 -15.03 -22.06 -6.82
N LEU A 80 -16.09 -21.85 -6.02
CA LEU A 80 -17.12 -22.85 -5.68
C LEU A 80 -18.36 -22.76 -6.56
N GLY A 81 -18.34 -21.92 -7.59
CA GLY A 81 -19.47 -21.68 -8.50
C GLY A 81 -20.55 -20.73 -7.96
N TYR A 82 -20.29 -20.04 -6.84
CA TYR A 82 -21.13 -18.98 -6.31
C TYR A 82 -20.29 -17.84 -5.71
N GLU A 83 -20.84 -16.64 -5.76
CA GLU A 83 -20.25 -15.48 -5.12
C GLU A 83 -20.68 -15.35 -3.67
N MET A 84 -19.72 -15.18 -2.76
CA MET A 84 -19.98 -14.94 -1.33
C MET A 84 -20.03 -13.43 -1.08
N PRO A 85 -21.16 -12.87 -0.63
CA PRO A 85 -21.23 -11.45 -0.26
C PRO A 85 -20.57 -11.26 1.11
N MET A 86 -19.56 -10.39 1.15
CA MET A 86 -18.87 -9.99 2.37
C MET A 86 -19.14 -8.51 2.64
N ASP A 87 -19.69 -8.19 3.80
CA ASP A 87 -19.95 -6.82 4.20
C ASP A 87 -18.65 -6.04 4.42
N ILE A 88 -18.58 -4.82 3.89
CA ILE A 88 -17.37 -3.99 3.92
C ILE A 88 -17.01 -3.63 5.36
N ASN A 89 -17.96 -3.20 6.16
CA ASN A 89 -17.70 -2.64 7.49
C ASN A 89 -17.38 -3.73 8.53
N THR A 90 -18.03 -4.91 8.41
CA THR A 90 -17.96 -5.95 9.44
C THR A 90 -17.03 -7.11 9.08
N VAL A 91 -16.69 -7.28 7.80
CA VAL A 91 -15.84 -8.38 7.33
C VAL A 91 -14.59 -7.88 6.62
N ILE A 92 -14.76 -7.12 5.52
CA ILE A 92 -13.63 -6.76 4.65
C ILE A 92 -12.65 -5.83 5.36
N TYR A 93 -13.12 -4.73 5.91
CA TYR A 93 -12.27 -3.77 6.60
C TYR A 93 -11.51 -4.38 7.79
N PRO A 94 -12.15 -5.14 8.72
CA PRO A 94 -11.42 -5.82 9.77
C PRO A 94 -10.39 -6.83 9.26
N LEU A 95 -10.75 -7.61 8.22
CA LEU A 95 -9.82 -8.56 7.61
C LEU A 95 -8.59 -7.88 7.01
N MET A 96 -8.77 -6.74 6.34
CA MET A 96 -7.64 -5.96 5.80
C MET A 96 -6.69 -5.48 6.90
N ASN A 97 -7.22 -4.97 8.01
CA ASN A 97 -6.43 -4.58 9.18
C ASN A 97 -5.62 -5.77 9.73
N ASN A 98 -6.28 -6.91 9.89
CA ASN A 98 -5.65 -8.12 10.42
C ASN A 98 -4.51 -8.61 9.53
N LEU A 99 -4.78 -8.78 8.22
CA LEU A 99 -3.79 -9.24 7.26
C LEU A 99 -2.60 -8.26 7.15
N ALA A 100 -2.87 -6.96 7.09
CA ALA A 100 -1.81 -5.97 7.01
C ALA A 100 -0.90 -6.01 8.25
N ASN A 101 -1.45 -6.11 9.45
CA ASN A 101 -0.66 -6.15 10.67
C ASN A 101 0.06 -7.49 10.90
N SER A 102 -0.44 -8.59 10.38
CA SER A 102 0.26 -9.88 10.43
C SER A 102 1.47 -9.94 9.48
N TYR A 103 1.39 -9.19 8.36
CA TYR A 103 2.38 -9.23 7.30
C TYR A 103 3.40 -8.09 7.34
N LEU A 104 2.96 -6.86 7.62
CA LEU A 104 3.80 -5.66 7.58
C LEU A 104 5.11 -5.78 8.38
N PRO A 105 5.14 -6.33 9.61
CA PRO A 105 6.38 -6.48 10.38
C PRO A 105 7.39 -7.46 9.78
N LYS A 106 6.98 -8.29 8.83
CA LYS A 106 7.86 -9.23 8.11
C LYS A 106 8.62 -8.55 6.97
N VAL A 107 8.08 -7.43 6.46
CA VAL A 107 8.63 -6.76 5.27
C VAL A 107 9.07 -5.32 5.50
N LEU A 108 8.64 -4.68 6.58
CA LEU A 108 9.03 -3.31 6.93
C LEU A 108 9.45 -3.24 8.40
N LYS A 109 10.53 -2.54 8.68
CA LYS A 109 11.03 -2.30 10.03
C LYS A 109 10.85 -0.84 10.46
N ASP A 110 11.34 0.08 9.65
CA ASP A 110 11.31 1.51 9.93
C ASP A 110 11.26 2.36 8.65
N ILE A 111 10.90 3.63 8.83
CA ILE A 111 10.91 4.66 7.81
C ILE A 111 11.67 5.87 8.36
N THR A 112 12.57 6.44 7.58
CA THR A 112 13.32 7.63 7.93
C THR A 112 12.99 8.78 6.99
N PHE A 113 12.46 9.88 7.54
CA PHE A 113 12.32 11.15 6.84
C PHE A 113 13.58 11.99 7.07
N THR A 114 14.33 12.25 6.02
CA THR A 114 15.60 12.98 6.11
C THR A 114 15.40 14.48 6.05
N LYS A 115 16.39 15.25 6.51
CA LYS A 115 16.36 16.71 6.51
C LYS A 115 16.43 17.32 5.11
N ASP A 116 16.90 16.57 4.13
CA ASP A 116 17.00 16.95 2.71
C ASP A 116 15.81 16.46 1.87
N GLY A 117 14.71 16.04 2.54
CA GLY A 117 13.46 15.69 1.87
C GLY A 117 13.43 14.28 1.27
N LYS A 118 14.34 13.39 1.66
CA LYS A 118 14.31 12.00 1.22
C LYS A 118 13.57 11.12 2.22
N ILE A 119 13.02 10.03 1.72
CA ILE A 119 12.44 8.96 2.54
C ILE A 119 13.30 7.73 2.33
N ASN A 120 13.82 7.19 3.43
CA ASN A 120 14.51 5.90 3.45
C ASN A 120 13.69 4.90 4.23
N ALA A 121 13.87 3.61 3.97
CA ALA A 121 13.20 2.54 4.69
C ALA A 121 14.13 1.36 4.94
N THR A 122 13.96 0.69 6.07
CA THR A 122 14.53 -0.63 6.32
C THR A 122 13.47 -1.66 6.04
N TYR A 123 13.69 -2.51 5.04
CA TYR A 123 12.72 -3.48 4.54
C TYR A 123 13.33 -4.86 4.31
N ALA A 124 12.50 -5.87 4.18
CA ALA A 124 12.88 -7.20 3.75
C ALA A 124 11.99 -7.65 2.58
N GLU A 125 12.52 -8.50 1.73
CA GLU A 125 11.71 -9.14 0.69
C GLU A 125 10.70 -10.10 1.33
N ALA A 126 9.53 -10.18 0.73
CA ALA A 126 8.52 -11.13 1.15
C ALA A 126 8.99 -12.57 0.92
N SER A 127 8.75 -13.44 1.90
CA SER A 127 9.03 -14.87 1.80
C SER A 127 7.72 -15.67 1.81
N ASP A 128 7.66 -16.73 1.01
CA ASP A 128 6.57 -17.71 1.05
C ASP A 128 6.70 -18.64 2.30
N ASP A 129 7.87 -18.69 2.93
CA ASP A 129 8.09 -19.41 4.18
C ASP A 129 7.70 -18.51 5.37
N GLU A 130 6.64 -18.87 6.07
CA GLU A 130 6.12 -18.14 7.23
C GLU A 130 7.15 -18.02 8.37
N ASN A 131 8.12 -18.93 8.42
CA ASN A 131 9.18 -19.00 9.43
C ASN A 131 10.49 -18.36 8.97
N ALA A 132 10.54 -17.81 7.75
CA ALA A 132 11.74 -17.16 7.26
C ALA A 132 12.11 -15.96 8.14
N VAL A 133 13.38 -15.88 8.52
CA VAL A 133 13.91 -14.69 9.20
C VAL A 133 14.11 -13.59 8.15
N PRO A 134 13.53 -12.39 8.35
CA PRO A 134 13.67 -11.30 7.38
C PRO A 134 15.13 -10.88 7.19
N GLU A 135 15.58 -10.85 5.94
CA GLU A 135 16.88 -10.27 5.57
C GLU A 135 16.70 -8.77 5.33
N TRP A 136 17.02 -7.97 6.35
CA TRP A 136 16.81 -6.52 6.31
C TRP A 136 17.78 -5.81 5.36
N LYS A 137 17.21 -5.03 4.44
CA LYS A 137 17.91 -4.16 3.48
C LYS A 137 17.51 -2.71 3.73
N THR A 138 18.34 -1.76 3.29
CA THR A 138 18.01 -0.35 3.39
C THR A 138 17.76 0.22 1.99
N ALA A 139 16.57 0.73 1.76
CA ALA A 139 16.24 1.51 0.59
C ALA A 139 16.62 2.98 0.84
N VAL A 140 17.56 3.51 0.06
CA VAL A 140 18.04 4.90 0.17
C VAL A 140 17.74 5.66 -1.11
N GLY A 141 17.10 6.82 -0.97
CA GLY A 141 16.77 7.68 -2.10
C GLY A 141 15.76 7.06 -3.06
N TYR A 142 14.92 6.21 -2.59
CA TYR A 142 13.82 5.59 -3.28
C TYR A 142 12.55 6.46 -3.23
N ALA A 143 12.36 7.37 -2.32
CA ALA A 143 11.33 8.37 -2.32
C ALA A 143 11.88 9.70 -1.80
N SER A 144 11.23 10.77 -2.23
CA SER A 144 11.40 12.10 -1.68
C SER A 144 10.06 12.65 -1.23
N TYR A 145 10.08 13.67 -0.40
CA TYR A 145 8.86 14.35 0.01
C TYR A 145 9.06 15.86 -0.02
N THR A 146 7.96 16.56 -0.27
CA THR A 146 7.86 18.01 -0.07
C THR A 146 6.74 18.29 0.91
N VAL A 147 6.91 19.30 1.74
CA VAL A 147 5.92 19.69 2.74
C VAL A 147 4.95 20.67 2.12
N ALA A 148 3.68 20.26 1.96
CA ALA A 148 2.62 21.15 1.51
C ALA A 148 2.06 22.00 2.65
N ASN A 149 1.91 21.40 3.84
CA ASN A 149 1.58 22.05 5.09
C ASN A 149 1.93 21.12 6.28
N GLU A 150 1.62 21.52 7.51
CA GLU A 150 1.96 20.76 8.73
C GLU A 150 1.31 19.35 8.80
N ASN A 151 0.22 19.12 8.05
CA ASN A 151 -0.56 17.89 8.06
C ASN A 151 -0.59 17.19 6.70
N LEU A 152 0.22 17.63 5.73
CA LEU A 152 0.27 17.07 4.38
C LEU A 152 1.66 17.16 3.81
N ILE A 153 2.17 16.02 3.38
CA ILE A 153 3.36 15.92 2.53
C ILE A 153 2.97 15.35 1.16
N LEU A 154 3.72 15.74 0.16
CA LEU A 154 3.62 15.19 -1.19
C LEU A 154 4.82 14.28 -1.40
N VAL A 155 4.57 13.00 -1.52
CA VAL A 155 5.61 11.98 -1.73
C VAL A 155 5.79 11.76 -3.23
N THR A 156 7.02 11.87 -3.69
CA THR A 156 7.42 11.57 -5.07
C THR A 156 8.17 10.26 -5.10
N ILE A 157 7.81 9.41 -6.05
CA ILE A 157 8.44 8.11 -6.29
C ILE A 157 9.29 8.20 -7.54
N ASP A 158 10.53 7.71 -7.52
CA ASP A 158 11.34 7.52 -8.73
C ASP A 158 10.99 6.18 -9.41
N ALA A 159 10.30 6.28 -10.48
CA ALA A 159 9.88 5.11 -11.24
C ALA A 159 11.07 4.27 -11.77
N ASN A 160 12.25 4.85 -11.98
CA ASN A 160 13.40 4.11 -12.53
C ASN A 160 13.95 3.11 -11.52
N LYS A 161 14.24 3.57 -10.29
CA LYS A 161 14.72 2.67 -9.25
C LYS A 161 13.64 1.69 -8.79
N ALA A 162 12.37 2.14 -8.59
CA ALA A 162 11.28 1.25 -8.20
C ALA A 162 11.09 0.07 -9.17
N THR A 163 11.63 0.18 -10.36
CA THR A 163 11.54 -0.85 -11.40
C THR A 163 12.89 -1.41 -11.82
N GLU A 164 13.99 -1.06 -11.14
CA GLU A 164 15.34 -1.47 -11.59
C GLU A 164 15.53 -2.99 -11.59
N ASP A 165 14.98 -3.69 -10.58
CA ASP A 165 15.10 -5.13 -10.40
C ASP A 165 14.03 -5.95 -11.16
N ILE A 166 13.22 -5.30 -12.01
CA ILE A 166 12.24 -5.99 -12.85
C ILE A 166 12.90 -6.38 -14.16
N ASP A 167 13.06 -7.69 -14.38
CA ASP A 167 13.68 -8.26 -15.58
C ASP A 167 12.78 -8.20 -16.81
N ASP A 168 11.45 -8.37 -16.63
CA ASP A 168 10.49 -8.31 -17.72
C ASP A 168 10.29 -6.87 -18.21
N ALA A 169 10.67 -6.61 -19.45
CA ALA A 169 10.64 -5.26 -20.02
C ALA A 169 9.23 -4.69 -20.16
N ALA A 170 8.21 -5.53 -20.38
CA ALA A 170 6.83 -5.09 -20.53
C ALA A 170 6.22 -4.78 -19.16
N GLU A 171 6.44 -5.64 -18.16
CA GLU A 171 6.04 -5.42 -16.78
C GLU A 171 6.71 -4.15 -16.22
N LYS A 172 8.02 -4.00 -16.45
CA LYS A 172 8.79 -2.81 -16.07
C LYS A 172 8.23 -1.52 -16.67
N ALA A 173 7.96 -1.51 -17.97
CA ALA A 173 7.42 -0.34 -18.66
C ALA A 173 6.01 0.02 -18.15
N GLN A 174 5.16 -0.98 -17.90
CA GLN A 174 3.81 -0.79 -17.39
C GLN A 174 3.82 -0.22 -15.98
N LEU A 175 4.62 -0.77 -15.08
CA LEU A 175 4.76 -0.26 -13.71
C LEU A 175 5.33 1.16 -13.69
N LYS A 176 6.38 1.40 -14.49
CA LYS A 176 6.97 2.73 -14.63
C LYS A 176 5.95 3.76 -15.09
N ALA A 177 5.17 3.47 -16.14
CA ALA A 177 4.12 4.36 -16.63
C ALA A 177 3.06 4.66 -15.56
N MET A 178 2.68 3.65 -14.76
CA MET A 178 1.76 3.84 -13.64
C MET A 178 2.34 4.77 -12.58
N LEU A 179 3.59 4.55 -12.16
CA LEU A 179 4.27 5.38 -11.16
C LEU A 179 4.44 6.82 -11.64
N GLU A 180 4.78 7.03 -12.91
CA GLU A 180 4.90 8.35 -13.53
C GLU A 180 3.56 9.10 -13.63
N GLN A 181 2.44 8.38 -13.70
CA GLN A 181 1.10 8.98 -13.66
C GLN A 181 0.81 9.58 -12.28
N TYR A 182 1.33 8.98 -11.21
CA TYR A 182 1.15 9.42 -9.83
C TYR A 182 2.41 10.11 -9.30
N LYS A 183 2.85 11.18 -10.01
CA LYS A 183 4.09 11.92 -9.70
C LYS A 183 4.17 12.43 -8.27
N GLN A 184 3.03 12.69 -7.63
CA GLN A 184 2.95 13.15 -6.25
C GLN A 184 1.80 12.45 -5.53
N ILE A 185 2.14 11.72 -4.49
CA ILE A 185 1.17 11.02 -3.63
C ILE A 185 0.90 11.93 -2.42
N PRO A 186 -0.32 12.43 -2.24
CA PRO A 186 -0.67 13.19 -1.05
C PRO A 186 -0.76 12.24 0.16
N VAL A 187 0.15 12.42 1.10
CA VAL A 187 0.16 11.68 2.36
C VAL A 187 -0.26 12.63 3.48
N ASN A 188 -1.44 12.40 4.01
CA ASN A 188 -1.97 13.14 5.14
C ASN A 188 -1.30 12.71 6.44
N ILE A 189 -1.18 13.62 7.40
CA ILE A 189 -0.58 13.35 8.70
C ILE A 189 -1.58 13.74 9.78
N ARG A 190 -1.93 12.80 10.64
CA ARG A 190 -2.71 13.04 11.87
C ARG A 190 -1.87 12.62 13.07
N TRP A 191 -1.84 13.45 14.09
CA TRP A 191 -1.06 13.17 15.28
C TRP A 191 -1.95 12.61 16.40
N ASN A 192 -1.60 11.42 16.87
CA ASN A 192 -2.17 10.80 18.05
C ASN A 192 -1.14 10.92 19.21
N GLY A 193 -1.16 12.06 19.91
CA GLY A 193 -0.09 12.40 20.85
C GLY A 193 1.25 12.56 20.15
N SER A 194 2.22 11.69 20.45
CA SER A 194 3.54 11.66 19.81
C SER A 194 3.63 10.74 18.59
N LYS A 195 2.56 10.00 18.27
CA LYS A 195 2.52 9.05 17.16
C LYS A 195 1.89 9.69 15.93
N PRO A 196 2.61 9.82 14.82
CA PRO A 196 2.03 10.24 13.55
C PRO A 196 1.29 9.07 12.88
N TYR A 197 0.10 9.34 12.39
CA TYR A 197 -0.61 8.51 11.46
C TYR A 197 -0.46 9.11 10.07
N PHE A 198 0.33 8.48 9.21
CA PHE A 198 0.52 8.82 7.81
C PHE A 198 -0.48 8.03 6.98
N PHE A 199 -1.32 8.70 6.19
CA PHE A 199 -2.36 8.00 5.43
C PHE A 199 -2.69 8.65 4.10
N VAL A 200 -3.16 7.84 3.18
CA VAL A 200 -3.85 8.27 1.96
C VAL A 200 -5.36 8.16 2.18
N ASP A 201 -6.11 9.04 1.54
CA ASP A 201 -7.55 9.12 1.70
C ASP A 201 -8.31 8.67 0.44
N LYS A 202 -9.65 8.69 0.52
CA LYS A 202 -10.54 8.38 -0.58
C LYS A 202 -10.25 9.20 -1.85
N ALA A 203 -9.91 10.48 -1.71
CA ALA A 203 -9.72 11.38 -2.85
C ALA A 203 -8.53 10.93 -3.73
N PHE A 204 -7.48 10.37 -3.10
CA PHE A 204 -6.36 9.78 -3.82
C PHE A 204 -6.66 8.35 -4.31
N VAL A 205 -7.26 7.50 -3.46
CA VAL A 205 -7.41 6.07 -3.76
C VAL A 205 -8.48 5.78 -4.82
N GLN A 206 -9.55 6.55 -4.87
CA GLN A 206 -10.65 6.33 -5.82
C GLN A 206 -10.21 6.40 -7.29
N PRO A 207 -9.48 7.43 -7.78
CA PRO A 207 -8.96 7.44 -9.15
C PRO A 207 -7.89 6.37 -9.39
N LEU A 208 -7.09 6.01 -8.38
CA LEU A 208 -6.11 4.92 -8.48
C LEU A 208 -6.82 3.58 -8.77
N ILE A 209 -7.89 3.25 -8.03
CA ILE A 209 -8.68 2.04 -8.25
C ILE A 209 -9.24 2.02 -9.69
N ALA A 210 -9.78 3.12 -10.19
CA ALA A 210 -10.29 3.20 -11.55
C ALA A 210 -9.22 2.86 -12.61
N ASN A 211 -7.99 3.33 -12.42
CA ASN A 211 -6.87 3.00 -13.30
C ASN A 211 -6.42 1.55 -13.17
N LEU A 212 -6.42 0.99 -11.95
CA LEU A 212 -6.10 -0.43 -11.74
C LEU A 212 -7.10 -1.35 -12.45
N VAL A 213 -8.38 -1.00 -12.46
CA VAL A 213 -9.41 -1.74 -13.23
C VAL A 213 -9.07 -1.74 -14.72
N VAL A 214 -8.69 -0.60 -15.28
CA VAL A 214 -8.29 -0.51 -16.70
C VAL A 214 -7.02 -1.34 -16.98
N MET A 215 -6.09 -1.39 -16.05
CA MET A 215 -4.85 -2.15 -16.19
C MET A 215 -5.09 -3.65 -16.13
N ILE A 216 -5.87 -4.14 -15.16
CA ILE A 216 -6.12 -5.58 -15.00
C ILE A 216 -6.86 -6.18 -16.21
N GLU A 217 -7.68 -5.38 -16.90
CA GLU A 217 -8.35 -5.80 -18.12
C GLU A 217 -7.37 -6.11 -19.28
N LYS A 218 -6.18 -5.55 -19.24
CA LYS A 218 -5.14 -5.71 -20.28
C LYS A 218 -4.16 -6.84 -20.00
N VAL A 219 -4.23 -7.46 -18.83
CA VAL A 219 -3.30 -8.53 -18.45
C VAL A 219 -3.60 -9.79 -19.29
N PRO A 220 -2.63 -10.32 -20.05
CA PRO A 220 -2.84 -11.54 -20.82
C PRO A 220 -2.97 -12.75 -19.87
N THR A 221 -3.91 -13.63 -20.17
CA THR A 221 -4.18 -14.83 -19.36
C THR A 221 -3.78 -16.13 -20.06
N THR A 222 -3.17 -16.05 -21.25
CA THR A 222 -2.86 -17.20 -22.11
C THR A 222 -1.83 -18.15 -21.52
N ASP A 223 -0.90 -17.62 -20.71
CA ASP A 223 0.23 -18.38 -20.15
C ASP A 223 0.06 -18.64 -18.63
N MET A 224 -1.17 -18.43 -18.12
CA MET A 224 -1.52 -18.70 -16.73
C MET A 224 -1.88 -20.18 -16.57
N ASP A 225 -1.35 -20.84 -15.55
CA ASP A 225 -1.88 -22.13 -15.11
C ASP A 225 -3.27 -21.99 -14.47
N GLU A 226 -3.91 -23.10 -14.15
CA GLU A 226 -5.30 -23.11 -13.66
C GLU A 226 -5.44 -22.39 -12.29
N GLU A 227 -4.46 -22.55 -11.40
CA GLU A 227 -4.44 -21.93 -10.08
C GLU A 227 -4.26 -20.42 -10.20
N ASP A 228 -3.28 -20.02 -10.97
CA ASP A 228 -2.99 -18.62 -11.27
C ASP A 228 -4.17 -17.92 -11.95
N LEU A 229 -4.82 -18.60 -12.90
CA LEU A 229 -5.98 -18.07 -13.59
C LEU A 229 -7.18 -17.86 -12.64
N ASN A 230 -7.38 -18.77 -11.70
CA ASN A 230 -8.47 -18.65 -10.72
C ASN A 230 -8.20 -17.49 -9.74
N GLN A 231 -6.96 -17.34 -9.24
CA GLN A 231 -6.56 -16.20 -8.41
C GLN A 231 -6.72 -14.87 -9.16
N PHE A 232 -6.32 -14.84 -10.43
CA PHE A 232 -6.48 -13.66 -11.28
C PHE A 232 -7.95 -13.29 -11.50
N LYS A 233 -8.82 -14.26 -11.78
CA LYS A 233 -10.26 -14.03 -11.92
C LYS A 233 -10.88 -13.47 -10.64
N MET A 234 -10.51 -14.03 -9.49
CA MET A 234 -10.97 -13.56 -8.18
C MET A 234 -10.53 -12.10 -7.97
N LEU A 235 -9.26 -11.79 -8.18
CA LEU A 235 -8.73 -10.43 -8.04
C LEU A 235 -9.44 -9.45 -9.00
N LYS A 236 -9.62 -9.84 -10.26
CA LYS A 236 -10.34 -9.03 -11.26
C LYS A 236 -11.78 -8.78 -10.86
N SER A 237 -12.48 -9.81 -10.32
CA SER A 237 -13.85 -9.67 -9.81
C SER A 237 -13.90 -8.66 -8.66
N ILE A 238 -12.97 -8.72 -7.72
CA ILE A 238 -12.86 -7.77 -6.62
C ILE A 238 -12.64 -6.35 -7.15
N LEU A 239 -11.62 -6.14 -7.98
CA LEU A 239 -11.26 -4.83 -8.50
C LEU A 239 -12.41 -4.17 -9.28
N ASN A 240 -13.15 -4.93 -10.08
CA ASN A 240 -14.27 -4.42 -10.87
C ASN A 240 -15.45 -3.91 -10.03
N GLN A 241 -15.57 -4.36 -8.78
CA GLN A 241 -16.61 -3.89 -7.86
C GLN A 241 -16.19 -2.63 -7.08
N LEU A 242 -14.87 -2.44 -6.88
CA LEU A 242 -14.35 -1.35 -6.05
C LEU A 242 -14.77 0.05 -6.48
N PRO A 243 -14.83 0.44 -7.79
CA PRO A 243 -15.29 1.77 -8.18
C PRO A 243 -16.68 2.11 -7.64
N ALA A 244 -17.65 1.20 -7.81
CA ALA A 244 -19.02 1.39 -7.33
C ALA A 244 -19.12 1.39 -5.79
N ILE A 245 -18.26 0.65 -5.11
CA ILE A 245 -18.17 0.66 -3.65
C ILE A 245 -17.56 1.98 -3.20
N MET A 246 -16.47 2.43 -3.83
CA MET A 246 -15.81 3.70 -3.50
C MET A 246 -16.70 4.92 -3.72
N GLU A 247 -17.60 4.91 -4.71
CA GLU A 247 -18.60 5.95 -4.88
C GLU A 247 -19.50 6.09 -3.64
N LYS A 248 -19.94 4.97 -3.06
CA LYS A 248 -20.80 4.92 -1.87
C LYS A 248 -20.02 5.15 -0.57
N THR A 249 -18.71 4.92 -0.57
CA THR A 249 -17.84 5.08 0.60
C THR A 249 -17.89 6.53 1.10
N THR A 250 -18.20 6.72 2.36
CA THR A 250 -18.24 8.04 3.00
C THR A 250 -16.87 8.46 3.51
N LYS A 251 -16.07 7.50 3.98
CA LYS A 251 -14.71 7.73 4.44
C LYS A 251 -13.83 6.52 4.09
N PHE A 252 -12.65 6.79 3.55
CA PHE A 252 -11.59 5.80 3.36
C PHE A 252 -10.26 6.42 3.75
N GLU A 253 -9.54 5.76 4.62
CA GLU A 253 -8.16 6.09 5.00
C GLU A 253 -7.37 4.77 5.07
N ALA A 254 -6.18 4.75 4.49
CA ALA A 254 -5.25 3.64 4.60
C ALA A 254 -3.87 4.19 4.93
N GLY A 255 -3.22 3.65 5.96
CA GLY A 255 -1.96 4.23 6.39
C GLY A 255 -1.27 3.51 7.53
N LEU A 256 -0.20 4.15 8.02
CA LEU A 256 0.65 3.66 9.09
C LEU A 256 0.68 4.64 10.27
N GLU A 257 0.37 4.14 11.46
CA GLU A 257 0.65 4.83 12.71
C GLU A 257 2.01 4.37 13.22
N LEU A 258 2.96 5.29 13.34
CA LEU A 258 4.36 5.00 13.63
C LEU A 258 4.75 5.51 15.02
N MET A 259 5.91 5.06 15.52
CA MET A 259 6.47 5.49 16.80
C MET A 259 7.97 5.79 16.67
N LYS A 260 8.51 6.68 17.52
CA LYS A 260 9.95 6.93 17.63
C LYS A 260 10.63 5.91 18.51
#